data_2df4ce153f722d7c60e3a314e9376dc8
#
_entry.id   2df4ce153f722d7c60e3a314e9376dc8
#
_cell.length_a   1.000
_cell.length_b   1.000
_cell.length_c   1.000
_cell.angle_alpha   90.00
_cell.angle_beta   90.00
_cell.angle_gamma   90.00
#
_symmetry.space_group_name_H-M   'P 1'
#
loop_
_entity.id
_entity.type
_entity.pdbx_description
1 polymer ?
#
loop_
_entity_poly.entity_id
_entity_poly.type
_entity_poly.pdbx_seq_one_letter_code
_entity_poly.pdbx_strand_id
1 'polypeptide(L)'
;MPNPRLATRYAKSLLDLAVEQNAVDVTLHDMELIDAICRQSTEFKTMLSSPVIAGDKKQHIIDAVVENKIHTLTQAFVKLLVTKSRESNLPEIASAFLTQYKVMKNIKTVTLTTAAPVNDVVKQAIIKKITASAPDAAIEVVEVINPDIIGGFMLQMDDKLIDASVRRDLNDVKAQFQKNIYISPLFGN
;
A
#
# COMPACT_ATOMS: atom_id res chain seq x y z
N MET A 1 -19.40 6.33 4.81
CA MET A 1 -18.98 5.15 4.04
C MET A 1 -17.84 5.57 3.13
N PRO A 2 -16.73 4.84 3.04
CA PRO A 2 -15.65 5.16 2.13
C PRO A 2 -16.16 5.15 0.68
N ASN A 3 -15.80 6.19 -0.07
CA ASN A 3 -16.21 6.33 -1.47
C ASN A 3 -14.97 6.26 -2.38
N PRO A 4 -14.54 5.06 -2.79
CA PRO A 4 -13.32 4.88 -3.55
C PRO A 4 -13.35 5.59 -4.92
N ARG A 5 -14.51 5.70 -5.56
CA ARG A 5 -14.64 6.41 -6.84
C ARG A 5 -14.40 7.91 -6.69
N LEU A 6 -14.86 8.48 -5.59
CA LEU A 6 -14.64 9.89 -5.27
C LEU A 6 -13.16 10.12 -4.97
N ALA A 7 -12.57 9.29 -4.10
CA ALA A 7 -11.16 9.37 -3.74
C ALA A 7 -10.26 9.30 -4.98
N THR A 8 -10.49 8.33 -5.86
CA THR A 8 -9.73 8.18 -7.11
C THR A 8 -9.83 9.41 -8.02
N ARG A 9 -11.02 10.05 -8.11
CA ARG A 9 -11.22 11.25 -8.94
C ARG A 9 -10.45 12.46 -8.39
N TYR A 10 -10.54 12.71 -7.08
CA TYR A 10 -9.84 13.83 -6.45
C TYR A 10 -8.32 13.62 -6.47
N ALA A 11 -7.86 12.39 -6.20
CA ALA A 11 -6.46 12.03 -6.28
C ALA A 11 -5.90 12.27 -7.69
N LYS A 12 -6.64 11.84 -8.73
CA LYS A 12 -6.24 12.08 -10.12
C LYS A 12 -6.14 13.56 -10.45
N SER A 13 -7.15 14.35 -10.04
CA SER A 13 -7.14 15.80 -10.30
C SER A 13 -5.95 16.50 -9.62
N LEU A 14 -5.59 16.08 -8.40
CA LEU A 14 -4.42 16.61 -7.71
C LEU A 14 -3.11 16.19 -8.40
N LEU A 15 -3.03 14.94 -8.86
CA LEU A 15 -1.86 14.43 -9.57
C LEU A 15 -1.66 15.16 -10.90
N ASP A 16 -2.73 15.34 -11.68
CA ASP A 16 -2.70 16.05 -12.97
C ASP A 16 -2.22 17.51 -12.76
N LEU A 17 -2.75 18.21 -11.75
CA LEU A 17 -2.30 19.57 -11.38
C LEU A 17 -0.83 19.59 -10.91
N ALA A 18 -0.40 18.60 -10.13
CA ALA A 18 0.99 18.51 -9.69
C ALA A 18 1.95 18.29 -10.86
N VAL A 19 1.53 17.53 -11.88
CA VAL A 19 2.30 17.35 -13.13
C VAL A 19 2.38 18.65 -13.91
N GLU A 20 1.27 19.38 -14.08
CA GLU A 20 1.25 20.67 -14.79
C GLU A 20 2.16 21.72 -14.13
N GLN A 21 2.23 21.72 -12.79
CA GLN A 21 3.05 22.65 -12.02
C GLN A 21 4.48 22.16 -11.76
N ASN A 22 4.87 20.98 -12.25
CA ASN A 22 6.16 20.33 -11.97
C ASN A 22 6.43 20.18 -10.45
N ALA A 23 5.38 20.00 -9.66
CA ALA A 23 5.43 19.89 -8.19
C ALA A 23 5.09 18.48 -7.68
N VAL A 24 5.25 17.46 -8.52
CA VAL A 24 4.83 16.08 -8.22
C VAL A 24 5.51 15.52 -6.99
N ASP A 25 6.85 15.69 -6.90
CA ASP A 25 7.63 15.09 -5.81
C ASP A 25 7.35 15.77 -4.46
N VAL A 26 7.10 17.09 -4.48
CA VAL A 26 6.71 17.83 -3.27
C VAL A 26 5.31 17.44 -2.82
N THR A 27 4.37 17.35 -3.78
CA THR A 27 2.99 16.91 -3.50
C THR A 27 2.95 15.47 -2.99
N LEU A 28 3.83 14.59 -3.49
CA LEU A 28 3.98 13.23 -3.00
C LEU A 28 4.34 13.23 -1.52
N HIS A 29 5.40 13.95 -1.14
CA HIS A 29 5.83 14.04 0.25
C HIS A 29 4.74 14.58 1.17
N ASP A 30 3.99 15.58 0.70
CA ASP A 30 2.85 16.13 1.43
C ASP A 30 1.75 15.08 1.66
N MET A 31 1.43 14.31 0.62
CA MET A 31 0.38 13.29 0.71
C MET A 31 0.82 12.09 1.54
N GLU A 32 2.10 11.73 1.54
CA GLU A 32 2.68 10.75 2.46
C GLU A 32 2.57 11.21 3.92
N LEU A 33 2.88 12.47 4.19
CA LEU A 33 2.74 13.07 5.52
C LEU A 33 1.28 13.03 6.00
N ILE A 34 0.33 13.42 5.14
CA ILE A 34 -1.10 13.40 5.46
C ILE A 34 -1.58 11.95 5.71
N ASP A 35 -1.18 10.97 4.88
CA ASP A 35 -1.52 9.57 5.06
C ASP A 35 -0.95 9.03 6.38
N ALA A 36 0.30 9.36 6.72
CA ALA A 36 0.93 8.98 7.96
C ALA A 36 0.20 9.57 9.19
N ILE A 37 -0.17 10.85 9.17
CA ILE A 37 -0.96 11.49 10.23
C ILE A 37 -2.31 10.77 10.39
N CYS A 38 -3.01 10.50 9.28
CA CYS A 38 -4.30 9.81 9.31
C CYS A 38 -4.20 8.39 9.85
N ARG A 39 -3.09 7.69 9.62
CA ARG A 39 -2.86 6.33 10.14
C ARG A 39 -2.49 6.32 11.61
N GLN A 40 -1.68 7.27 12.06
CA GLN A 40 -1.19 7.34 13.42
C GLN A 40 -2.23 7.89 14.40
N SER A 41 -3.07 8.85 13.95
CA SER A 41 -4.06 9.50 14.81
C SER A 41 -5.50 9.11 14.41
N THR A 42 -6.09 8.20 15.19
CA THR A 42 -7.51 7.88 15.07
C THR A 42 -8.41 9.07 15.42
N GLU A 43 -7.94 9.93 16.32
CA GLU A 43 -8.64 11.15 16.73
C GLU A 43 -8.77 12.14 15.58
N PHE A 44 -7.69 12.34 14.82
CA PHE A 44 -7.69 13.19 13.62
C PHE A 44 -8.68 12.66 12.58
N LYS A 45 -8.69 11.36 12.32
CA LYS A 45 -9.64 10.71 11.41
C LYS A 45 -11.09 10.88 11.87
N THR A 46 -11.33 10.73 13.18
CA THR A 46 -12.66 10.91 13.78
C THR A 46 -13.11 12.37 13.67
N MET A 47 -12.22 13.32 13.91
CA MET A 47 -12.47 14.76 13.76
C MET A 47 -12.86 15.08 12.30
N LEU A 48 -12.12 14.59 11.30
CA LEU A 48 -12.46 14.78 9.89
C LEU A 48 -13.87 14.27 9.56
N SER A 49 -14.25 13.12 10.12
CA SER A 49 -15.54 12.46 9.86
C SER A 49 -16.70 13.05 10.65
N SER A 50 -16.44 13.84 11.69
CA SER A 50 -17.47 14.37 12.59
C SER A 50 -18.32 15.42 11.88
N PRO A 51 -19.65 15.27 11.83
CA PRO A 51 -20.55 16.28 11.28
C PRO A 51 -20.80 17.44 12.24
N VAL A 52 -20.45 17.30 13.53
CA VAL A 52 -20.69 18.30 14.57
C VAL A 52 -19.70 19.45 14.49
N ILE A 53 -18.50 19.20 13.98
CA ILE A 53 -17.43 20.21 13.88
C ILE A 53 -17.61 20.97 12.57
N ALA A 54 -17.76 22.31 12.70
CA ALA A 54 -17.87 23.18 11.54
C ALA A 54 -16.61 23.14 10.64
N GLY A 55 -16.78 23.29 9.34
CA GLY A 55 -15.69 23.22 8.36
C GLY A 55 -14.54 24.17 8.67
N ASP A 56 -14.83 25.41 9.08
CA ASP A 56 -13.81 26.40 9.43
C ASP A 56 -12.92 25.91 10.59
N LYS A 57 -13.52 25.29 11.62
CA LYS A 57 -12.75 24.72 12.73
C LYS A 57 -11.90 23.54 12.28
N LYS A 58 -12.43 22.68 11.40
CA LYS A 58 -11.65 21.58 10.80
C LYS A 58 -10.47 22.13 10.01
N GLN A 59 -10.69 23.18 9.21
CA GLN A 59 -9.61 23.81 8.45
C GLN A 59 -8.50 24.32 9.38
N HIS A 60 -8.84 25.04 10.44
CA HIS A 60 -7.86 25.52 11.42
C HIS A 60 -7.07 24.39 12.09
N ILE A 61 -7.75 23.28 12.42
CA ILE A 61 -7.08 22.10 13.01
C ILE A 61 -6.12 21.47 11.99
N ILE A 62 -6.56 21.29 10.74
CA ILE A 62 -5.72 20.75 9.70
C ILE A 62 -4.50 21.64 9.49
N ASP A 63 -4.70 22.95 9.35
CA ASP A 63 -3.62 23.92 9.15
C ASP A 63 -2.62 23.90 10.32
N ALA A 64 -3.10 23.77 11.57
CA ALA A 64 -2.24 23.65 12.75
C ALA A 64 -1.45 22.33 12.79
N VAL A 65 -2.04 21.21 12.39
CA VAL A 65 -1.39 19.90 12.37
C VAL A 65 -0.32 19.82 11.29
N VAL A 66 -0.58 20.44 10.15
CA VAL A 66 0.32 20.38 9.00
C VAL A 66 1.37 21.52 9.03
N GLU A 67 1.12 22.59 9.79
CA GLU A 67 2.06 23.68 10.20
C GLU A 67 3.14 24.05 9.17
N ASN A 68 2.76 24.60 8.03
CA ASN A 68 3.70 25.03 6.96
C ASN A 68 4.61 23.93 6.39
N LYS A 69 4.31 22.67 6.65
CA LYS A 69 5.08 21.51 6.15
C LYS A 69 4.64 21.05 4.78
N ILE A 70 3.50 21.56 4.29
CA ILE A 70 2.96 21.21 2.98
C ILE A 70 3.04 22.37 2.00
N HIS A 71 3.16 22.00 0.74
CA HIS A 71 3.21 22.95 -0.37
C HIS A 71 1.87 23.68 -0.55
N THR A 72 1.93 24.90 -1.09
CA THR A 72 0.75 25.76 -1.33
C THR A 72 -0.33 25.09 -2.16
N LEU A 73 0.05 24.24 -3.14
CA LEU A 73 -0.87 23.45 -3.96
C LEU A 73 -1.69 22.48 -3.09
N THR A 74 -1.01 21.71 -2.24
CA THR A 74 -1.64 20.75 -1.33
C THR A 74 -2.54 21.45 -0.31
N GLN A 75 -2.10 22.60 0.20
CA GLN A 75 -2.90 23.44 1.10
C GLN A 75 -4.20 23.92 0.43
N ALA A 76 -4.10 24.46 -0.79
CA ALA A 76 -5.27 24.87 -1.55
C ALA A 76 -6.24 23.72 -1.83
N PHE A 77 -5.69 22.53 -2.13
CA PHE A 77 -6.48 21.32 -2.35
C PHE A 77 -7.22 20.87 -1.08
N VAL A 78 -6.56 20.85 0.07
CA VAL A 78 -7.20 20.50 1.36
C VAL A 78 -8.30 21.49 1.70
N LYS A 79 -8.06 22.80 1.50
CA LYS A 79 -9.07 23.85 1.68
C LYS A 79 -10.28 23.65 0.78
N LEU A 80 -10.05 23.25 -0.47
CA LEU A 80 -11.13 22.92 -1.41
C LEU A 80 -11.95 21.72 -0.91
N LEU A 81 -11.33 20.68 -0.37
CA LEU A 81 -12.04 19.53 0.20
C LEU A 81 -12.95 19.94 1.36
N VAL A 82 -12.46 20.79 2.27
CA VAL A 82 -13.25 21.33 3.40
C VAL A 82 -14.42 22.16 2.87
N THR A 83 -14.20 23.07 1.93
CA THR A 83 -15.24 23.91 1.32
C THR A 83 -16.33 23.06 0.64
N LYS A 84 -15.97 21.92 0.08
CA LYS A 84 -16.91 20.97 -0.54
C LYS A 84 -17.49 19.95 0.44
N SER A 85 -17.18 20.04 1.75
CA SER A 85 -17.59 19.07 2.79
C SER A 85 -17.17 17.64 2.45
N ARG A 86 -15.93 17.48 1.95
CA ARG A 86 -15.34 16.21 1.54
C ARG A 86 -14.08 15.85 2.33
N GLU A 87 -13.79 16.59 3.40
CA GLU A 87 -12.64 16.39 4.27
C GLU A 87 -12.62 15.00 4.93
N SER A 88 -13.80 14.39 5.13
CA SER A 88 -13.92 13.02 5.65
C SER A 88 -13.26 11.96 4.75
N ASN A 89 -13.11 12.25 3.46
CA ASN A 89 -12.49 11.34 2.50
C ASN A 89 -10.98 11.62 2.31
N LEU A 90 -10.40 12.54 3.07
CA LEU A 90 -8.98 12.88 2.94
C LEU A 90 -8.04 11.66 3.09
N PRO A 91 -8.26 10.74 4.05
CA PRO A 91 -7.43 9.54 4.16
C PRO A 91 -7.47 8.65 2.92
N GLU A 92 -8.66 8.44 2.36
CA GLU A 92 -8.85 7.63 1.15
C GLU A 92 -8.26 8.32 -0.09
N ILE A 93 -8.34 9.66 -0.15
CA ILE A 93 -7.75 10.45 -1.24
C ILE A 93 -6.23 10.36 -1.19
N ALA A 94 -5.61 10.48 0.00
CA ALA A 94 -4.17 10.34 0.17
C ALA A 94 -3.68 8.97 -0.29
N SER A 95 -4.32 7.90 0.17
CA SER A 95 -3.99 6.53 -0.25
C SER A 95 -4.17 6.32 -1.76
N ALA A 96 -5.26 6.85 -2.35
CA ALA A 96 -5.50 6.77 -3.79
C ALA A 96 -4.46 7.56 -4.61
N PHE A 97 -4.00 8.71 -4.10
CA PHE A 97 -2.94 9.49 -4.73
C PHE A 97 -1.62 8.72 -4.77
N LEU A 98 -1.20 8.14 -3.64
CA LEU A 98 0.02 7.33 -3.56
C LEU A 98 -0.04 6.13 -4.54
N THR A 99 -1.20 5.49 -4.64
CA THR A 99 -1.40 4.39 -5.59
C THR A 99 -1.28 4.86 -7.04
N GLN A 100 -1.91 5.98 -7.40
CA GLN A 100 -1.85 6.53 -8.76
C GLN A 100 -0.46 7.05 -9.12
N TYR A 101 0.26 7.64 -8.17
CA TYR A 101 1.65 8.04 -8.35
C TYR A 101 2.54 6.84 -8.67
N LYS A 102 2.40 5.74 -7.93
CA LYS A 102 3.14 4.49 -8.20
C LYS A 102 2.87 3.96 -9.61
N VAL A 103 1.61 3.98 -10.04
CA VAL A 103 1.24 3.58 -11.41
C VAL A 103 1.86 4.50 -12.45
N MET A 104 1.81 5.82 -12.25
CA MET A 104 2.38 6.81 -13.16
C MET A 104 3.90 6.66 -13.32
N LYS A 105 4.61 6.38 -12.22
CA LYS A 105 6.07 6.17 -12.21
C LYS A 105 6.48 4.73 -12.52
N ASN A 106 5.53 3.85 -12.84
CA ASN A 106 5.76 2.41 -13.06
C ASN A 106 6.50 1.75 -11.88
N ILE A 107 6.12 2.12 -10.64
CA ILE A 107 6.68 1.54 -9.43
C ILE A 107 5.86 0.30 -9.06
N LYS A 108 6.50 -0.86 -9.01
CA LYS A 108 5.90 -2.12 -8.60
C LYS A 108 6.20 -2.40 -7.13
N THR A 109 5.15 -2.52 -6.33
CA THR A 109 5.32 -2.92 -4.92
C THR A 109 5.38 -4.44 -4.84
N VAL A 110 6.46 -4.96 -4.26
CA VAL A 110 6.66 -6.39 -4.02
C VAL A 110 6.63 -6.63 -2.52
N THR A 111 5.67 -7.43 -2.06
CA THR A 111 5.61 -7.86 -0.66
C THR A 111 6.46 -9.12 -0.48
N LEU A 112 7.52 -9.01 0.32
CA LEU A 112 8.36 -10.12 0.72
C LEU A 112 7.95 -10.58 2.12
N THR A 113 7.33 -11.75 2.23
CA THR A 113 6.98 -12.35 3.51
C THR A 113 8.02 -13.40 3.90
N THR A 114 8.56 -13.30 5.12
CA THR A 114 9.59 -14.22 5.66
C THR A 114 9.23 -14.64 7.08
N ALA A 115 9.76 -15.79 7.53
CA ALA A 115 9.53 -16.30 8.89
C ALA A 115 10.25 -15.49 9.98
N ALA A 116 11.39 -14.90 9.62
CA ALA A 116 12.24 -14.09 10.49
C ALA A 116 12.86 -12.93 9.70
N PRO A 117 13.38 -11.90 10.37
CA PRO A 117 14.07 -10.80 9.69
C PRO A 117 15.18 -11.30 8.77
N VAL A 118 15.20 -10.83 7.54
CA VAL A 118 16.17 -11.28 6.53
C VAL A 118 17.39 -10.38 6.54
N ASN A 119 18.56 -10.99 6.40
CA ASN A 119 19.82 -10.25 6.25
C ASN A 119 19.80 -9.45 4.93
N ASP A 120 20.38 -8.24 4.96
CA ASP A 120 20.43 -7.31 3.80
C ASP A 120 21.05 -7.95 2.54
N VAL A 121 21.98 -8.88 2.69
CA VAL A 121 22.61 -9.62 1.59
C VAL A 121 21.58 -10.46 0.82
N VAL A 122 20.72 -11.18 1.55
CA VAL A 122 19.67 -12.03 0.95
C VAL A 122 18.58 -11.16 0.33
N LYS A 123 18.24 -10.06 1.00
CA LYS A 123 17.30 -9.07 0.49
C LYS A 123 17.75 -8.51 -0.86
N GLN A 124 18.98 -8.05 -0.95
CA GLN A 124 19.54 -7.54 -2.21
C GLN A 124 19.61 -8.60 -3.31
N ALA A 125 19.89 -9.86 -2.98
CA ALA A 125 19.87 -10.95 -3.94
C ALA A 125 18.47 -11.22 -4.50
N ILE A 126 17.44 -11.14 -3.65
CA ILE A 126 16.03 -11.27 -4.05
C ILE A 126 15.64 -10.08 -4.94
N ILE A 127 15.96 -8.85 -4.53
CA ILE A 127 15.68 -7.63 -5.31
C ILE A 127 16.32 -7.73 -6.70
N LYS A 128 17.58 -8.14 -6.80
CA LYS A 128 18.26 -8.32 -8.09
C LYS A 128 17.55 -9.30 -9.01
N LYS A 129 17.06 -10.42 -8.47
CA LYS A 129 16.31 -11.41 -9.25
C LYS A 129 14.97 -10.87 -9.74
N ILE A 130 14.27 -10.09 -8.91
CA ILE A 130 12.98 -9.48 -9.27
C ILE A 130 13.19 -8.39 -10.33
N THR A 131 14.21 -7.54 -10.16
CA THR A 131 14.55 -6.49 -11.13
C THR A 131 14.93 -7.10 -12.49
N ALA A 132 15.62 -8.24 -12.52
CA ALA A 132 15.92 -8.94 -13.75
C ALA A 132 14.65 -9.46 -14.47
N SER A 133 13.56 -9.70 -13.74
CA SER A 133 12.27 -10.14 -14.30
C SER A 133 11.37 -8.99 -14.75
N ALA A 134 11.66 -7.75 -14.29
CA ALA A 134 10.90 -6.54 -14.64
C ALA A 134 11.85 -5.34 -14.79
N PRO A 135 12.65 -5.28 -15.87
CA PRO A 135 13.71 -4.29 -16.03
C PRO A 135 13.20 -2.85 -16.16
N ASP A 136 11.96 -2.66 -16.62
CA ASP A 136 11.36 -1.35 -16.87
C ASP A 136 10.61 -0.76 -15.66
N ALA A 137 10.55 -1.47 -14.53
CA ALA A 137 9.82 -1.04 -13.35
C ALA A 137 10.77 -0.73 -12.19
N ALA A 138 10.53 0.37 -11.48
CA ALA A 138 11.12 0.59 -10.18
C ALA A 138 10.46 -0.35 -9.17
N ILE A 139 11.26 -1.06 -8.36
CA ILE A 139 10.75 -2.04 -7.42
C ILE A 139 10.83 -1.49 -6.01
N GLU A 140 9.69 -1.42 -5.35
CA GLU A 140 9.58 -1.12 -3.92
C GLU A 140 9.30 -2.41 -3.17
N VAL A 141 10.17 -2.77 -2.21
CA VAL A 141 10.01 -3.99 -1.42
C VAL A 141 9.43 -3.65 -0.06
N VAL A 142 8.29 -4.26 0.26
CA VAL A 142 7.65 -4.20 1.58
C VAL A 142 7.90 -5.54 2.28
N GLU A 143 8.56 -5.50 3.43
CA GLU A 143 8.83 -6.68 4.24
C GLU A 143 7.70 -6.95 5.23
N VAL A 144 7.28 -8.20 5.28
CA VAL A 144 6.31 -8.70 6.26
C VAL A 144 6.91 -9.93 6.95
N ILE A 145 6.96 -9.90 8.27
CA ILE A 145 7.42 -11.04 9.06
C ILE A 145 6.20 -11.85 9.46
N ASN A 146 6.14 -13.10 9.01
CA ASN A 146 5.09 -14.04 9.38
C ASN A 146 5.70 -15.39 9.80
N PRO A 147 5.77 -15.68 11.12
CA PRO A 147 6.34 -16.93 11.62
C PRO A 147 5.59 -18.18 11.16
N ASP A 148 4.32 -18.07 10.76
CA ASP A 148 3.49 -19.20 10.35
C ASP A 148 3.98 -19.93 9.10
N ILE A 149 4.82 -19.27 8.29
CA ILE A 149 5.41 -19.90 7.11
C ILE A 149 6.53 -20.89 7.46
N ILE A 150 6.97 -20.92 8.76
CA ILE A 150 8.01 -21.79 9.35
C ILE A 150 9.41 -21.44 8.83
N GLY A 151 9.56 -21.15 7.53
CA GLY A 151 10.81 -20.80 6.86
C GLY A 151 10.60 -20.56 5.37
N GLY A 152 11.68 -20.21 4.67
CA GLY A 152 11.61 -19.80 3.28
C GLY A 152 11.07 -18.39 3.12
N PHE A 153 10.44 -18.11 1.98
CA PHE A 153 9.85 -16.79 1.68
C PHE A 153 8.63 -16.91 0.76
N MET A 154 7.79 -15.90 0.83
CA MET A 154 6.71 -15.69 -0.14
C MET A 154 6.92 -14.32 -0.79
N LEU A 155 6.77 -14.24 -2.11
CA LEU A 155 6.81 -13.01 -2.88
C LEU A 155 5.46 -12.78 -3.53
N GLN A 156 4.88 -11.63 -3.24
CA GLN A 156 3.66 -11.18 -3.90
C GLN A 156 3.94 -9.90 -4.68
N MET A 157 3.65 -9.92 -5.97
CA MET A 157 3.78 -8.77 -6.87
C MET A 157 2.52 -8.69 -7.73
N ASP A 158 1.76 -7.63 -7.55
CA ASP A 158 0.43 -7.48 -8.16
C ASP A 158 -0.44 -8.73 -7.88
N ASP A 159 -0.88 -9.45 -8.92
CA ASP A 159 -1.69 -10.67 -8.82
C ASP A 159 -0.85 -11.96 -8.79
N LYS A 160 0.47 -11.86 -8.86
CA LYS A 160 1.37 -13.02 -8.87
C LYS A 160 1.89 -13.30 -7.47
N LEU A 161 1.68 -14.53 -7.00
CA LEU A 161 2.22 -15.04 -5.75
C LEU A 161 3.23 -16.15 -6.05
N ILE A 162 4.45 -15.99 -5.58
CA ILE A 162 5.47 -17.03 -5.57
C ILE A 162 5.63 -17.46 -4.12
N ASP A 163 5.22 -18.69 -3.83
CA ASP A 163 5.34 -19.28 -2.50
C ASP A 163 6.49 -20.31 -2.51
N ALA A 164 7.53 -20.01 -1.78
CA ALA A 164 8.69 -20.87 -1.52
C ALA A 164 8.83 -21.09 0.00
N SER A 165 7.71 -21.25 0.69
CA SER A 165 7.68 -21.49 2.14
C SER A 165 7.81 -22.98 2.46
N VAL A 166 8.50 -23.26 3.57
CA VAL A 166 8.59 -24.62 4.14
C VAL A 166 7.21 -25.17 4.49
N ARG A 167 6.28 -24.31 4.91
CA ARG A 167 4.87 -24.68 5.18
C ARG A 167 4.20 -25.29 3.97
N ARG A 168 4.38 -24.71 2.77
CA ARG A 168 3.85 -25.25 1.52
C ARG A 168 4.44 -26.62 1.24
N ASP A 169 5.78 -26.74 1.31
CA ASP A 169 6.47 -28.02 1.04
C ASP A 169 6.00 -29.13 1.97
N LEU A 170 5.82 -28.84 3.27
CA LEU A 170 5.27 -29.76 4.25
C LEU A 170 3.81 -30.16 3.94
N ASN A 171 2.99 -29.22 3.48
CA ASN A 171 1.60 -29.50 3.09
C ASN A 171 1.56 -30.38 1.84
N ASP A 172 2.43 -30.13 0.87
CA ASP A 172 2.52 -30.93 -0.35
C ASP A 172 2.95 -32.37 -0.04
N VAL A 173 3.94 -32.55 0.83
CA VAL A 173 4.36 -33.86 1.35
C VAL A 173 3.20 -34.55 2.07
N LYS A 174 2.54 -33.85 2.99
CA LYS A 174 1.36 -34.38 3.70
C LYS A 174 0.26 -34.82 2.75
N ALA A 175 -0.03 -34.04 1.72
CA ALA A 175 -1.05 -34.37 0.72
C ALA A 175 -0.65 -35.63 -0.10
N GLN A 176 0.64 -35.82 -0.39
CA GLN A 176 1.14 -37.03 -1.05
C GLN A 176 0.92 -38.27 -0.20
N PHE A 177 1.17 -38.19 1.11
CA PHE A 177 0.91 -39.31 2.03
C PHE A 177 -0.58 -39.60 2.25
N GLN A 178 -1.43 -38.57 2.16
CA GLN A 178 -2.89 -38.76 2.30
C GLN A 178 -3.53 -39.34 1.04
N LYS A 179 -2.97 -39.09 -0.13
CA LYS A 179 -3.32 -39.82 -1.34
C LYS A 179 -2.76 -41.24 -1.26
N ASN A 180 -3.59 -42.17 -0.77
CA ASN A 180 -3.23 -43.56 -0.65
C ASN A 180 -2.93 -44.15 -2.04
N ILE A 181 -1.66 -44.18 -2.44
CA ILE A 181 -1.18 -44.65 -3.73
C ILE A 181 -1.14 -46.20 -3.75
N TYR A 182 -1.45 -46.87 -2.65
CA TYR A 182 -1.60 -48.32 -2.57
C TYR A 182 -3.02 -48.74 -2.99
N ILE A 183 -3.29 -48.65 -4.26
CA ILE A 183 -4.28 -49.60 -4.87
C ILE A 183 -3.53 -50.92 -4.93
N SER A 184 -3.80 -51.81 -3.98
CA SER A 184 -3.29 -53.18 -4.00
C SER A 184 -3.71 -53.84 -5.31
N PRO A 185 -2.79 -54.34 -6.14
CA PRO A 185 -3.13 -55.05 -7.38
C PRO A 185 -3.72 -56.46 -7.12
N LEU A 186 -4.14 -56.76 -5.88
CA LEU A 186 -4.59 -58.09 -5.45
C LEU A 186 -6.11 -58.34 -5.63
N PHE A 187 -6.89 -57.39 -6.13
CA PHE A 187 -8.31 -57.62 -6.46
C PHE A 187 -8.64 -57.27 -7.91
N GLY A 188 -7.90 -57.88 -8.84
CA GLY A 188 -8.25 -57.96 -10.23
C GLY A 188 -8.60 -59.39 -10.56
N ASN A 189 -9.88 -59.72 -10.47
CA ASN A 189 -10.48 -60.89 -11.14
C ASN A 189 -11.47 -60.37 -12.16
#